data_55be88c6a8bcd9377dc448b711438643
#
_entry.id   55be88c6a8bcd9377dc448b711438643
#
_cell.length_a   1.000
_cell.length_b   1.000
_cell.length_c   1.000
_cell.angle_alpha   90.00
_cell.angle_beta   90.00
_cell.angle_gamma   90.00
#
_symmetry.space_group_name_H-M   'P 1'
#
loop_
_entity.id
_entity.type
_entity.pdbx_description
1 polymer ?
#
loop_
_entity_poly.entity_id
_entity_poly.type
_entity_poly.pdbx_seq_one_letter_code
_entity_poly.pdbx_strand_id
1 'polypeptide(L)'
;SQSHCAIAYLMLNDPPILNIPTDNEQVAVTDFQNIIFSWTPRQINATNITYSFELREILDPTLDPHFAFEVSRRVLKEDDLRMTTFVYDVSKPNLIPGRRYAWRVRAISTGGLAENSVFKNNGYSEVHSFVYAVNCNKPLFLLSQQQSKSRTKLLWQGDTQHQKYHIQYRKKGVANAQWFDTSTRNTQALITNLEAGEYEFRV
;
A
#
# COMPACT_ATOMS: atom_id res chain seq x y z
N SER A 1 27.97 8.74 60.12
CA SER A 1 27.56 7.82 59.07
C SER A 1 27.75 8.49 57.72
N GLN A 2 28.63 7.93 56.88
CA GLN A 2 28.77 8.40 55.52
C GLN A 2 27.71 7.71 54.66
N SER A 3 26.79 8.49 54.05
CA SER A 3 25.85 7.99 53.03
C SER A 3 26.56 7.97 51.68
N HIS A 4 26.64 6.81 51.06
CA HIS A 4 27.10 6.69 49.67
C HIS A 4 25.93 7.03 48.73
N CYS A 5 26.14 7.98 47.83
CA CYS A 5 25.18 8.36 46.79
C CYS A 5 25.53 7.58 45.51
N ALA A 6 24.55 6.82 44.99
CA ALA A 6 24.69 6.16 43.69
C ALA A 6 23.85 6.96 42.64
N ILE A 7 24.45 7.23 41.50
CA ILE A 7 23.76 7.87 40.38
C ILE A 7 23.43 6.78 39.38
N ALA A 8 22.15 6.59 39.06
CA ALA A 8 21.68 5.69 37.99
C ALA A 8 21.18 6.53 36.80
N TYR A 9 21.69 6.23 35.63
CA TYR A 9 21.18 6.78 34.37
C TYR A 9 20.19 5.79 33.74
N LEU A 10 18.94 6.17 33.63
CA LEU A 10 17.93 5.40 32.91
C LEU A 10 17.89 5.91 31.46
N MET A 11 18.41 5.12 30.54
CA MET A 11 18.32 5.38 29.11
C MET A 11 17.20 4.54 28.50
N LEU A 12 16.17 5.22 27.96
CA LEU A 12 15.10 4.56 27.23
C LEU A 12 15.51 4.37 25.79
N ASN A 13 15.27 3.16 25.26
CA ASN A 13 15.43 2.88 23.85
C ASN A 13 14.33 3.52 23.01
N ASP A 14 14.64 3.86 21.79
CA ASP A 14 13.63 4.30 20.83
C ASP A 14 12.82 3.11 20.30
N PRO A 15 11.52 3.31 20.01
CA PRO A 15 10.71 2.28 19.39
C PRO A 15 11.15 2.01 17.94
N PRO A 16 10.71 0.88 17.33
CA PRO A 16 11.04 0.54 15.95
C PRO A 16 10.60 1.62 14.96
N ILE A 17 11.35 1.75 13.86
CA ILE A 17 10.94 2.53 12.69
C ILE A 17 10.31 1.56 11.68
N LEU A 18 9.12 1.91 11.19
CA LEU A 18 8.43 1.16 10.14
C LEU A 18 9.07 1.46 8.78
N ASN A 19 9.28 0.42 7.96
CA ASN A 19 9.92 0.56 6.65
C ASN A 19 8.89 0.37 5.52
N ILE A 20 8.32 -0.82 5.38
CA ILE A 20 7.37 -1.18 4.32
C ILE A 20 6.17 -1.95 4.90
N PRO A 21 4.95 -1.67 4.42
CA PRO A 21 4.60 -0.55 3.51
C PRO A 21 4.91 0.80 4.14
N THR A 22 5.35 1.76 3.32
CA THR A 22 5.57 3.15 3.77
C THR A 22 4.24 3.83 4.07
N ASP A 23 4.28 4.93 4.82
CA ASP A 23 3.04 5.65 5.11
C ASP A 23 2.39 6.20 3.83
N ASN A 24 1.07 6.01 3.71
CA ASN A 24 0.23 6.35 2.56
C ASN A 24 0.58 5.62 1.25
N GLU A 25 1.30 4.50 1.32
CA GLU A 25 1.62 3.67 0.16
C GLU A 25 0.36 3.05 -0.48
N GLN A 26 0.41 2.84 -1.79
CA GLN A 26 -0.55 2.00 -2.50
C GLN A 26 0.04 0.60 -2.69
N VAL A 27 -0.45 -0.35 -1.92
CA VAL A 27 -0.05 -1.76 -2.03
C VAL A 27 -0.94 -2.47 -3.04
N ALA A 28 -0.32 -3.04 -4.06
CA ALA A 28 -1.04 -3.71 -5.14
C ALA A 28 -1.79 -4.96 -4.67
N VAL A 29 -3.02 -5.11 -5.11
CA VAL A 29 -3.74 -6.38 -5.03
C VAL A 29 -3.12 -7.36 -6.01
N THR A 30 -2.78 -8.54 -5.53
CA THR A 30 -2.25 -9.66 -6.32
C THR A 30 -3.20 -10.86 -6.23
N ASP A 31 -3.06 -11.82 -7.15
CA ASP A 31 -3.91 -13.04 -7.18
C ASP A 31 -3.85 -13.82 -5.87
N PHE A 32 -2.69 -13.81 -5.24
CA PHE A 32 -2.49 -14.38 -3.90
C PHE A 32 -2.00 -13.26 -2.98
N GLN A 33 -2.75 -13.02 -1.91
CA GLN A 33 -2.37 -12.03 -0.91
C GLN A 33 -0.99 -12.35 -0.36
N ASN A 34 -0.06 -11.41 -0.53
CA ASN A 34 1.31 -11.51 -0.04
C ASN A 34 1.89 -10.11 0.16
N ILE A 35 1.79 -9.61 1.38
CA ILE A 35 2.29 -8.29 1.74
C ILE A 35 3.41 -8.46 2.76
N ILE A 36 4.55 -7.84 2.49
CA ILE A 36 5.69 -7.86 3.40
C ILE A 36 5.64 -6.60 4.26
N PHE A 37 5.61 -6.78 5.57
CA PHE A 37 5.81 -5.72 6.55
C PHE A 37 7.20 -5.84 7.12
N SER A 38 7.92 -4.72 7.22
CA SER A 38 9.25 -4.71 7.84
C SER A 38 9.48 -3.45 8.64
N TRP A 39 10.37 -3.56 9.63
CA TRP A 39 10.75 -2.48 10.52
C TRP A 39 12.22 -2.58 10.91
N THR A 40 12.79 -1.46 11.31
CA THR A 40 14.17 -1.38 11.82
C THR A 40 14.15 -1.23 13.33
N PRO A 41 14.77 -2.14 14.07
CA PRO A 41 14.94 -2.00 15.51
C PRO A 41 15.88 -0.85 15.86
N ARG A 42 15.63 -0.18 16.99
CA ARG A 42 16.47 0.94 17.48
C ARG A 42 16.91 0.76 18.93
N GLN A 43 16.80 -0.44 19.47
CA GLN A 43 17.31 -0.74 20.80
C GLN A 43 18.84 -0.81 20.80
N ILE A 44 19.46 -0.24 21.84
CA ILE A 44 20.90 -0.30 22.06
C ILE A 44 21.22 -1.20 23.26
N ASN A 45 20.45 -1.08 24.33
CA ASN A 45 20.74 -1.70 25.62
C ASN A 45 19.64 -2.67 26.09
N ALA A 46 18.76 -3.12 25.20
CA ALA A 46 17.72 -4.09 25.53
C ALA A 46 18.02 -5.45 24.90
N THR A 47 17.85 -6.50 25.68
CA THR A 47 18.02 -7.88 25.26
C THR A 47 16.69 -8.63 25.24
N ASN A 48 16.64 -9.77 24.57
CA ASN A 48 15.45 -10.61 24.47
C ASN A 48 14.21 -9.82 23.98
N ILE A 49 14.38 -9.10 22.87
CA ILE A 49 13.32 -8.31 22.27
C ILE A 49 12.44 -9.20 21.42
N THR A 50 11.13 -9.09 21.64
CA THR A 50 10.07 -9.58 20.76
C THR A 50 9.24 -8.42 20.25
N TYR A 51 8.49 -8.65 19.19
CA TYR A 51 7.62 -7.64 18.59
C TYR A 51 6.18 -8.12 18.58
N SER A 52 5.28 -7.17 18.77
CA SER A 52 3.84 -7.34 18.53
C SER A 52 3.47 -6.52 17.30
N PHE A 53 2.96 -7.17 16.28
CA PHE A 53 2.44 -6.55 15.06
C PHE A 53 0.94 -6.39 15.16
N GLU A 54 0.42 -5.25 14.75
CA GLU A 54 -1.02 -4.99 14.73
C GLU A 54 -1.43 -4.31 13.43
N LEU A 55 -2.49 -4.84 12.79
CA LEU A 55 -3.11 -4.31 11.56
C LEU A 55 -4.58 -4.00 11.82
N ARG A 56 -5.03 -2.83 11.39
CA ARG A 56 -6.42 -2.37 11.53
C ARG A 56 -6.96 -1.81 10.21
N GLU A 57 -8.27 -1.93 9.99
CA GLU A 57 -8.97 -1.33 8.85
C GLU A 57 -9.43 0.08 9.21
N ILE A 58 -8.96 1.09 8.50
CA ILE A 58 -9.31 2.49 8.72
C ILE A 58 -10.57 2.85 7.92
N LEU A 59 -11.64 3.15 8.62
CA LEU A 59 -12.92 3.50 7.99
C LEU A 59 -13.01 4.98 7.65
N ASP A 60 -12.45 5.85 8.49
CA ASP A 60 -12.44 7.29 8.29
C ASP A 60 -10.99 7.81 8.17
N PRO A 61 -10.52 8.09 6.96
CA PRO A 61 -9.16 8.57 6.72
C PRO A 61 -8.97 10.07 7.07
N THR A 62 -10.01 10.78 7.48
CA THR A 62 -9.94 12.20 7.85
C THR A 62 -9.53 12.42 9.31
N LEU A 63 -9.59 11.36 10.12
CA LEU A 63 -9.17 11.39 11.51
C LEU A 63 -7.64 11.39 11.64
N ASP A 64 -7.16 11.92 12.77
CA ASP A 64 -5.76 11.75 13.14
C ASP A 64 -5.35 10.27 13.08
N PRO A 65 -4.19 9.92 12.47
CA PRO A 65 -3.81 8.53 12.23
C PRO A 65 -3.74 7.67 13.51
N HIS A 66 -3.25 8.21 14.62
CA HIS A 66 -3.17 7.48 15.88
C HIS A 66 -4.56 7.24 16.46
N PHE A 67 -5.41 8.28 16.46
CA PHE A 67 -6.77 8.15 16.93
C PHE A 67 -7.58 7.21 16.04
N ALA A 68 -7.48 7.35 14.70
CA ALA A 68 -8.12 6.46 13.75
C ALA A 68 -7.73 5.00 13.99
N PHE A 69 -6.43 4.75 14.25
CA PHE A 69 -5.94 3.42 14.58
C PHE A 69 -6.60 2.84 15.83
N GLU A 70 -6.67 3.60 16.91
CA GLU A 70 -7.22 3.11 18.19
C GLU A 70 -8.72 2.77 18.14
N VAL A 71 -9.50 3.56 17.39
CA VAL A 71 -10.96 3.35 17.26
C VAL A 71 -11.36 2.37 16.15
N SER A 72 -10.40 1.99 15.29
CA SER A 72 -10.66 1.16 14.13
C SER A 72 -10.71 -0.33 14.44
N ARG A 73 -11.39 -1.07 13.57
CA ARG A 73 -11.50 -2.52 13.68
C ARG A 73 -10.14 -3.20 13.50
N ARG A 74 -9.75 -4.01 14.47
CA ARG A 74 -8.58 -4.86 14.36
C ARG A 74 -8.82 -5.96 13.33
N VAL A 75 -7.91 -6.08 12.37
CA VAL A 75 -7.87 -7.14 11.36
C VAL A 75 -7.01 -8.30 11.84
N LEU A 76 -5.82 -7.98 12.35
CA LEU A 76 -4.87 -8.97 12.84
C LEU A 76 -4.03 -8.39 13.98
N LYS A 77 -3.64 -9.27 14.91
CA LYS A 77 -2.59 -9.04 15.90
C LYS A 77 -1.76 -10.31 16.01
N GLU A 78 -0.43 -10.17 15.89
CA GLU A 78 0.53 -11.25 16.09
C GLU A 78 1.56 -10.82 17.13
N ASP A 79 1.70 -11.62 18.14
CA ASP A 79 2.62 -11.36 19.25
C ASP A 79 3.84 -12.28 19.16
N ASP A 80 4.86 -12.04 19.98
CA ASP A 80 6.08 -12.85 20.14
C ASP A 80 6.92 -13.02 18.87
N LEU A 81 6.81 -12.08 17.94
CA LEU A 81 7.64 -12.07 16.72
C LEU A 81 9.10 -11.79 17.09
N ARG A 82 10.02 -12.59 16.57
CA ARG A 82 11.47 -12.41 16.75
C ARG A 82 12.18 -11.82 15.54
N MET A 83 11.51 -11.88 14.39
CA MET A 83 12.00 -11.31 13.16
C MET A 83 11.54 -9.85 13.03
N THR A 84 12.27 -9.07 12.28
CA THR A 84 11.91 -7.68 11.93
C THR A 84 11.14 -7.57 10.62
N THR A 85 10.58 -8.69 10.19
CA THR A 85 9.77 -8.83 8.99
C THR A 85 8.59 -9.74 9.30
N PHE A 86 7.41 -9.36 8.82
CA PHE A 86 6.20 -10.14 8.92
C PHE A 86 5.56 -10.29 7.54
N VAL A 87 5.28 -11.54 7.13
CA VAL A 87 4.64 -11.83 5.85
C VAL A 87 3.15 -12.04 6.07
N TYR A 88 2.34 -11.19 5.46
CA TYR A 88 0.89 -11.26 5.49
C TYR A 88 0.40 -11.99 4.23
N ASP A 89 0.30 -13.29 4.33
CA ASP A 89 -0.02 -14.19 3.20
C ASP A 89 -1.50 -14.65 3.22
N VAL A 90 -1.83 -15.60 2.36
CA VAL A 90 -3.17 -16.17 2.20
C VAL A 90 -3.70 -16.92 3.45
N SER A 91 -2.84 -17.24 4.42
CA SER A 91 -3.26 -17.84 5.68
C SER A 91 -3.89 -16.83 6.65
N LYS A 92 -3.71 -15.55 6.40
CA LYS A 92 -4.22 -14.43 7.20
C LYS A 92 -5.57 -13.96 6.66
N PRO A 93 -6.34 -13.19 7.45
CA PRO A 93 -7.61 -12.66 6.99
C PRO A 93 -7.48 -11.89 5.65
N ASN A 94 -8.39 -12.12 4.73
CA ASN A 94 -8.34 -11.43 3.44
C ASN A 94 -8.56 -9.92 3.58
N LEU A 95 -7.66 -9.14 2.99
CA LEU A 95 -7.84 -7.71 2.87
C LEU A 95 -8.78 -7.38 1.71
N ILE A 96 -9.58 -6.36 1.88
CA ILE A 96 -10.57 -5.94 0.89
C ILE A 96 -9.94 -4.89 -0.03
N PRO A 97 -9.92 -5.12 -1.37
CA PRO A 97 -9.45 -4.14 -2.33
C PRO A 97 -10.16 -2.79 -2.20
N GLY A 98 -9.41 -1.71 -2.35
CA GLY A 98 -9.89 -0.34 -2.22
C GLY A 98 -10.01 0.19 -0.78
N ARG A 99 -9.74 -0.65 0.22
CA ARG A 99 -9.77 -0.23 1.62
C ARG A 99 -8.42 0.28 2.09
N ARG A 100 -8.47 1.16 3.09
CA ARG A 100 -7.29 1.67 3.78
C ARG A 100 -7.06 0.84 5.04
N TYR A 101 -5.80 0.48 5.26
CA TYR A 101 -5.34 -0.22 6.45
C TYR A 101 -4.23 0.58 7.11
N ALA A 102 -4.08 0.42 8.42
CA ALA A 102 -2.96 0.98 9.15
C ALA A 102 -2.34 -0.10 10.03
N TRP A 103 -1.05 0.04 10.26
CA TRP A 103 -0.27 -0.91 11.02
C TRP A 103 0.75 -0.24 11.92
N ARG A 104 1.09 -0.92 13.00
CA ARG A 104 2.17 -0.55 13.91
C ARG A 104 2.85 -1.77 14.48
N VAL A 105 4.00 -1.56 15.04
CA VAL A 105 4.78 -2.57 15.74
C VAL A 105 5.10 -2.08 17.14
N ARG A 106 5.07 -2.98 18.10
CA ARG A 106 5.52 -2.73 19.48
C ARG A 106 6.73 -3.58 19.79
N ALA A 107 7.82 -2.98 20.23
CA ALA A 107 8.97 -3.71 20.78
C ALA A 107 8.72 -3.98 22.28
N ILE A 108 8.96 -5.22 22.70
CA ILE A 108 8.77 -5.70 24.06
C ILE A 108 10.06 -6.38 24.51
N SER A 109 10.59 -5.95 25.65
CA SER A 109 11.74 -6.62 26.28
C SER A 109 11.22 -7.60 27.34
N THR A 110 11.61 -8.86 27.24
CA THR A 110 11.23 -9.92 28.21
C THR A 110 12.32 -10.16 29.25
N GLY A 111 13.41 -9.38 29.23
CA GLY A 111 14.61 -9.58 30.05
C GLY A 111 14.81 -8.53 31.16
N GLY A 112 13.83 -8.23 32.01
CA GLY A 112 14.03 -7.27 33.09
C GLY A 112 12.92 -7.20 34.11
N LEU A 113 13.15 -6.49 35.23
CA LEU A 113 12.19 -6.34 36.34
C LEU A 113 10.94 -5.53 35.99
N ALA A 114 10.88 -4.90 34.79
CA ALA A 114 9.71 -4.18 34.30
C ALA A 114 9.67 -4.25 32.75
N GLU A 115 8.80 -5.06 32.20
CA GLU A 115 8.66 -5.36 30.76
C GLU A 115 8.42 -4.13 29.87
N ASN A 116 7.94 -3.03 30.40
CA ASN A 116 7.55 -1.85 29.63
C ASN A 116 8.42 -0.61 29.86
N SER A 117 9.43 -0.67 30.71
CA SER A 117 10.18 0.54 31.14
C SER A 117 11.41 0.85 30.30
N VAL A 118 11.77 0.01 29.33
CA VAL A 118 13.02 0.15 28.56
C VAL A 118 12.86 0.89 27.25
N PHE A 119 11.63 1.16 26.82
CA PHE A 119 11.32 1.87 25.58
C PHE A 119 10.53 3.14 25.80
N LYS A 120 10.82 4.20 25.03
CA LYS A 120 9.94 5.35 24.86
C LYS A 120 8.61 4.87 24.24
N ASN A 121 7.53 5.64 24.48
CA ASN A 121 6.20 5.33 23.95
C ASN A 121 5.75 3.87 24.20
N ASN A 122 6.13 3.30 25.35
CA ASN A 122 5.85 1.90 25.68
C ASN A 122 6.26 0.89 24.60
N GLY A 123 7.26 1.22 23.76
CA GLY A 123 7.73 0.42 22.66
C GLY A 123 6.94 0.53 21.35
N TYR A 124 5.86 1.30 21.31
CA TYR A 124 5.08 1.47 20.09
C TYR A 124 5.78 2.36 19.06
N SER A 125 5.82 1.88 17.83
CA SER A 125 6.20 2.67 16.66
C SER A 125 5.16 3.75 16.35
N GLU A 126 5.49 4.61 15.39
CA GLU A 126 4.48 5.40 14.67
C GLU A 126 3.47 4.46 13.97
N VAL A 127 2.37 5.02 13.51
CA VAL A 127 1.36 4.32 12.72
C VAL A 127 1.59 4.65 11.25
N HIS A 128 1.78 3.64 10.42
CA HIS A 128 1.77 3.78 8.96
C HIS A 128 0.45 3.28 8.38
N SER A 129 -0.03 3.93 7.34
CA SER A 129 -1.22 3.53 6.62
C SER A 129 -0.89 3.17 5.17
N PHE A 130 -1.71 2.32 4.56
CA PHE A 130 -1.63 2.02 3.14
C PHE A 130 -3.02 1.77 2.56
N VAL A 131 -3.17 1.93 1.26
CA VAL A 131 -4.37 1.53 0.54
C VAL A 131 -4.10 0.22 -0.17
N TYR A 132 -4.92 -0.81 0.08
CA TYR A 132 -4.85 -2.06 -0.65
C TYR A 132 -5.58 -1.88 -1.98
N ALA A 133 -4.85 -1.43 -3.01
CA ALA A 133 -5.40 -0.89 -4.24
C ALA A 133 -5.32 -1.90 -5.39
N VAL A 134 -6.37 -1.96 -6.18
CA VAL A 134 -6.30 -2.62 -7.49
C VAL A 134 -5.39 -1.76 -8.37
N ASN A 135 -4.23 -2.27 -8.73
CA ASN A 135 -3.35 -1.61 -9.70
C ASN A 135 -4.00 -1.67 -11.07
N CYS A 136 -4.47 -0.54 -11.55
CA CYS A 136 -4.86 -0.41 -12.94
C CYS A 136 -3.61 -0.12 -13.78
N ASN A 137 -2.88 -1.17 -14.15
CA ASN A 137 -1.75 -1.04 -15.05
C ASN A 137 -2.22 -0.50 -16.40
N LYS A 138 -1.41 0.33 -17.04
CA LYS A 138 -1.74 0.78 -18.40
C LYS A 138 -1.73 -0.42 -19.36
N PRO A 139 -2.68 -0.50 -20.29
CA PRO A 139 -2.62 -1.49 -21.35
C PRO A 139 -1.33 -1.36 -22.15
N LEU A 140 -0.76 -2.51 -22.55
CA LEU A 140 0.49 -2.58 -23.30
C LEU A 140 0.21 -2.82 -24.79
N PHE A 141 1.19 -2.53 -25.62
CA PHE A 141 1.19 -2.85 -27.06
C PHE A 141 -0.06 -2.36 -27.82
N LEU A 142 -0.39 -1.06 -27.65
CA LEU A 142 -1.47 -0.47 -28.44
C LEU A 142 -1.11 -0.48 -29.93
N LEU A 143 -1.86 -1.23 -30.70
CA LEU A 143 -1.72 -1.34 -32.16
C LEU A 143 -2.99 -0.81 -32.85
N SER A 144 -2.82 -0.17 -33.98
CA SER A 144 -3.92 0.28 -34.83
C SER A 144 -3.86 -0.43 -36.19
N GLN A 145 -5.00 -0.95 -36.65
CA GLN A 145 -5.15 -1.58 -37.93
C GLN A 145 -6.27 -0.88 -38.71
N GLN A 146 -5.93 -0.22 -39.79
CA GLN A 146 -6.92 0.35 -40.66
C GLN A 146 -7.75 -0.74 -41.33
N GLN A 147 -9.07 -0.70 -41.16
CA GLN A 147 -10.01 -1.66 -41.74
C GLN A 147 -10.67 -1.13 -43.03
N SER A 148 -10.84 0.19 -43.10
CA SER A 148 -11.38 0.88 -44.27
C SER A 148 -11.01 2.36 -44.21
N LYS A 149 -11.51 3.15 -45.18
CA LYS A 149 -11.23 4.61 -45.24
C LYS A 149 -11.74 5.37 -44.00
N SER A 150 -12.73 4.84 -43.28
CA SER A 150 -13.35 5.50 -42.12
C SER A 150 -13.38 4.62 -40.84
N ARG A 151 -12.63 3.51 -40.81
CA ARG A 151 -12.65 2.56 -39.69
C ARG A 151 -11.26 2.10 -39.33
N THR A 152 -10.95 2.12 -38.04
CA THR A 152 -9.70 1.60 -37.49
C THR A 152 -10.00 0.66 -36.33
N LYS A 153 -9.39 -0.51 -36.35
CA LYS A 153 -9.41 -1.44 -35.24
C LYS A 153 -8.19 -1.18 -34.35
N LEU A 154 -8.44 -1.01 -33.07
CA LEU A 154 -7.41 -0.91 -32.03
C LEU A 154 -7.31 -2.24 -31.30
N LEU A 155 -6.09 -2.67 -31.01
CA LEU A 155 -5.80 -3.87 -30.22
C LEU A 155 -4.76 -3.51 -29.17
N TRP A 156 -4.91 -4.08 -27.99
CA TRP A 156 -3.95 -3.92 -26.90
C TRP A 156 -3.89 -5.18 -26.03
N GLN A 157 -2.85 -5.29 -25.24
CA GLN A 157 -2.73 -6.30 -24.22
C GLN A 157 -3.25 -5.74 -22.91
N GLY A 158 -4.27 -6.37 -22.36
CA GLY A 158 -4.82 -6.05 -21.04
C GLY A 158 -4.17 -6.90 -19.93
N ASP A 159 -4.49 -6.52 -18.71
CA ASP A 159 -4.20 -7.30 -17.51
C ASP A 159 -5.48 -8.03 -17.06
N THR A 160 -5.33 -9.13 -16.32
CA THR A 160 -6.44 -9.92 -15.76
C THR A 160 -7.34 -9.10 -14.83
N GLN A 161 -6.80 -8.03 -14.25
CA GLN A 161 -7.52 -7.13 -13.35
C GLN A 161 -8.31 -6.04 -14.08
N HIS A 162 -8.11 -5.86 -15.39
CA HIS A 162 -8.82 -4.86 -16.15
C HIS A 162 -10.27 -5.27 -16.41
N GLN A 163 -11.21 -4.51 -15.89
CA GLN A 163 -12.65 -4.76 -16.10
C GLN A 163 -13.24 -3.95 -17.26
N LYS A 164 -12.63 -2.81 -17.56
CA LYS A 164 -13.11 -1.87 -18.57
C LYS A 164 -11.95 -1.00 -19.08
N TYR A 165 -11.95 -0.73 -20.37
CA TYR A 165 -11.00 0.15 -21.02
C TYR A 165 -11.71 1.40 -21.52
N HIS A 166 -11.10 2.57 -21.31
CA HIS A 166 -11.49 3.83 -21.90
C HIS A 166 -10.55 4.13 -23.08
N ILE A 167 -11.13 4.33 -24.24
CA ILE A 167 -10.41 4.68 -25.47
C ILE A 167 -10.69 6.13 -25.76
N GLN A 168 -9.64 6.92 -25.86
CA GLN A 168 -9.74 8.30 -26.26
C GLN A 168 -9.00 8.51 -27.58
N TYR A 169 -9.57 9.30 -28.47
CA TYR A 169 -8.95 9.62 -29.76
C TYR A 169 -9.25 11.04 -30.19
N ARG A 170 -8.34 11.62 -30.92
CA ARG A 170 -8.52 12.95 -31.56
C ARG A 170 -7.76 13.03 -32.86
N LYS A 171 -8.14 13.98 -33.72
CA LYS A 171 -7.43 14.29 -34.96
C LYS A 171 -6.11 14.98 -34.61
N LYS A 172 -5.00 14.46 -35.12
CA LYS A 172 -3.66 15.02 -34.91
C LYS A 172 -3.43 16.23 -35.81
N GLY A 173 -2.66 17.21 -35.32
CA GLY A 173 -2.32 18.40 -36.09
C GLY A 173 -3.42 19.47 -36.19
N VAL A 174 -4.54 19.30 -35.51
CA VAL A 174 -5.60 20.29 -35.39
C VAL A 174 -5.49 20.99 -34.03
N ALA A 175 -5.32 22.30 -34.03
CA ALA A 175 -5.27 23.08 -32.80
C ALA A 175 -6.61 22.94 -32.04
N ASN A 176 -6.53 22.67 -30.74
CA ASN A 176 -7.70 22.44 -29.86
C ASN A 176 -8.63 21.30 -30.29
N ALA A 177 -8.13 20.27 -30.99
CA ALA A 177 -8.93 19.12 -31.36
C ALA A 177 -9.53 18.47 -30.11
N GLN A 178 -10.84 18.31 -30.10
CA GLN A 178 -11.56 17.66 -29.00
C GLN A 178 -11.22 16.17 -28.92
N TRP A 179 -11.05 15.66 -27.70
CA TRP A 179 -10.96 14.25 -27.45
C TRP A 179 -12.36 13.61 -27.50
N PHE A 180 -12.51 12.58 -28.31
CA PHE A 180 -13.65 11.70 -28.29
C PHE A 180 -13.37 10.54 -27.35
N ASP A 181 -14.39 10.08 -26.64
CA ASP A 181 -14.29 9.00 -25.65
C ASP A 181 -15.24 7.87 -25.99
N THR A 182 -14.77 6.64 -25.85
CA THR A 182 -15.58 5.43 -25.92
C THR A 182 -15.03 4.38 -24.96
N SER A 183 -15.77 3.32 -24.69
CA SER A 183 -15.30 2.30 -23.76
C SER A 183 -15.69 0.89 -24.18
N THR A 184 -14.89 -0.09 -23.76
CA THR A 184 -15.13 -1.51 -24.00
C THR A 184 -14.64 -2.36 -22.84
N ARG A 185 -15.12 -3.59 -22.73
CA ARG A 185 -14.59 -4.61 -21.82
C ARG A 185 -13.60 -5.55 -22.51
N ASN A 186 -13.50 -5.46 -23.82
CA ASN A 186 -12.60 -6.30 -24.61
C ASN A 186 -11.24 -5.59 -24.79
N THR A 187 -10.21 -6.36 -25.11
CA THR A 187 -8.86 -5.86 -25.45
C THR A 187 -8.75 -5.38 -26.90
N GLN A 188 -9.88 -5.06 -27.52
CA GLN A 188 -9.98 -4.50 -28.85
C GLN A 188 -11.17 -3.58 -28.98
N ALA A 189 -11.07 -2.58 -29.86
CA ALA A 189 -12.18 -1.70 -30.20
C ALA A 189 -12.16 -1.36 -31.69
N LEU A 190 -13.33 -1.19 -32.27
CA LEU A 190 -13.49 -0.69 -33.63
C LEU A 190 -13.98 0.76 -33.55
N ILE A 191 -13.14 1.67 -34.00
CA ILE A 191 -13.50 3.09 -34.13
C ILE A 191 -14.00 3.33 -35.54
N THR A 192 -15.20 3.87 -35.65
CA THR A 192 -15.91 4.08 -36.94
C THR A 192 -16.14 5.58 -37.17
N ASN A 193 -16.54 5.93 -38.36
CA ASN A 193 -16.88 7.30 -38.76
C ASN A 193 -15.72 8.29 -38.64
N LEU A 194 -14.49 7.78 -38.82
CA LEU A 194 -13.31 8.64 -38.89
C LEU A 194 -13.28 9.37 -40.27
N GLU A 195 -13.01 10.63 -40.21
CA GLU A 195 -12.67 11.42 -41.43
C GLU A 195 -11.26 11.09 -41.87
N ALA A 196 -10.94 11.43 -43.12
CA ALA A 196 -9.55 11.30 -43.60
C ALA A 196 -8.61 12.20 -42.79
N GLY A 197 -7.49 11.63 -42.35
CA GLY A 197 -6.51 12.35 -41.53
C GLY A 197 -5.71 11.44 -40.60
N GLU A 198 -4.78 12.01 -39.89
CA GLU A 198 -3.99 11.36 -38.87
C GLU A 198 -4.69 11.49 -37.52
N TYR A 199 -4.72 10.42 -36.75
CA TYR A 199 -5.34 10.37 -35.41
C TYR A 199 -4.35 9.87 -34.36
N GLU A 200 -4.44 10.40 -33.17
CA GLU A 200 -3.79 9.85 -31.98
C GLU A 200 -4.83 9.17 -31.10
N PHE A 201 -4.42 7.99 -30.57
CA PHE A 201 -5.25 7.15 -29.73
C PHE A 201 -4.55 6.89 -28.40
N ARG A 202 -5.32 6.77 -27.34
CA ARG A 202 -4.87 6.28 -26.02
C ARG A 202 -5.93 5.39 -25.39
N VAL A 203 -5.46 4.39 -24.67
CA VAL A 203 -6.27 3.44 -23.92
C VAL A 203 -5.86 3.47 -22.46
#